data_2dfe04504bd05db41c3705440864e0f5
#
_entry.id   2dfe04504bd05db41c3705440864e0f5
#
_cell.length_a   1.000
_cell.length_b   1.000
_cell.length_c   1.000
_cell.angle_alpha   90.00
_cell.angle_beta   90.00
_cell.angle_gamma   90.00
#
_symmetry.space_group_name_H-M   'P 1'
#
loop_
_entity.id
_entity.type
_entity.pdbx_description
1 polymer ?
#
loop_
_entity_poly.entity_id
_entity_poly.type
_entity_poly.pdbx_seq_one_letter_code
_entity_poly.pdbx_strand_id
1 'polypeptide(L)'
;TWMVRLCLPLAVVMEKFCARLKRGTTAKTQSDHIMDIITLVQAAKAEQLIHNREELIMIHAATLSARRVKTAHVPREAVRVFDARLSLLENITTLGPKLHRSYPVSRDGTLDQLTGYIRVRELFVQNLTSPASDWRDLIRPVLHIDEKASLTQLLTLFLEKQEIAALVDDPQNQITGWITMDDVMKVLMGARV
;
A
#
# COMPACT_ATOMS: atom_id res chain seq x y z
N THR A 1 -48.02 46.90 -14.31
CA THR A 1 -46.83 46.86 -15.18
C THR A 1 -45.61 47.59 -14.60
N TRP A 2 -45.76 48.42 -13.58
CA TRP A 2 -44.65 49.17 -12.96
C TRP A 2 -43.87 48.33 -11.91
N MET A 3 -44.53 47.40 -11.24
CA MET A 3 -43.89 46.50 -10.24
C MET A 3 -42.89 45.54 -10.86
N VAL A 4 -43.07 45.10 -12.11
CA VAL A 4 -42.14 44.19 -12.78
C VAL A 4 -40.79 44.86 -13.12
N ARG A 5 -40.81 46.17 -13.42
CA ARG A 5 -39.59 46.95 -13.73
C ARG A 5 -38.73 47.25 -12.52
N LEU A 6 -39.32 47.22 -11.30
CA LEU A 6 -38.59 47.46 -10.04
C LEU A 6 -37.95 46.15 -9.49
N CYS A 7 -38.56 44.97 -9.78
CA CYS A 7 -38.03 43.66 -9.30
C CYS A 7 -36.94 43.09 -10.21
N LEU A 8 -36.83 43.51 -11.47
CA LEU A 8 -35.80 42.98 -12.39
C LEU A 8 -34.37 43.26 -11.95
N PRO A 9 -34.01 44.48 -11.48
CA PRO A 9 -32.63 44.75 -11.04
C PRO A 9 -32.29 44.02 -9.71
N LEU A 10 -33.30 43.77 -8.86
CA LEU A 10 -33.10 43.05 -7.61
C LEU A 10 -32.83 41.56 -7.83
N ALA A 11 -33.52 40.93 -8.79
CA ALA A 11 -33.30 39.55 -9.20
C ALA A 11 -31.89 39.34 -9.80
N VAL A 12 -31.43 40.25 -10.65
CA VAL A 12 -30.11 40.21 -11.28
C VAL A 12 -29.00 40.41 -10.23
N VAL A 13 -29.22 41.27 -9.23
CA VAL A 13 -28.28 41.47 -8.09
C VAL A 13 -28.22 40.22 -7.21
N MET A 14 -29.37 39.60 -6.92
CA MET A 14 -29.44 38.35 -6.18
C MET A 14 -28.80 37.18 -6.95
N GLU A 15 -29.01 37.06 -8.25
CA GLU A 15 -28.32 36.05 -9.06
C GLU A 15 -26.80 36.23 -9.06
N LYS A 16 -26.33 37.47 -9.23
CA LYS A 16 -24.89 37.77 -9.14
C LYS A 16 -24.33 37.51 -7.74
N PHE A 17 -25.09 37.77 -6.68
CA PHE A 17 -24.71 37.49 -5.31
C PHE A 17 -24.69 35.97 -5.04
N CYS A 18 -25.71 35.23 -5.48
CA CYS A 18 -25.74 33.75 -5.41
C CYS A 18 -24.65 33.11 -6.29
N ALA A 19 -24.36 33.66 -7.46
CA ALA A 19 -23.28 33.18 -8.32
C ALA A 19 -21.90 33.44 -7.70
N ARG A 20 -21.75 34.54 -6.93
CA ARG A 20 -20.53 34.87 -6.20
C ARG A 20 -20.34 33.98 -4.96
N LEU A 21 -21.43 33.61 -4.27
CA LEU A 21 -21.43 32.62 -3.18
C LEU A 21 -21.16 31.18 -3.70
N LYS A 22 -21.69 30.82 -4.88
CA LYS A 22 -21.39 29.53 -5.53
C LYS A 22 -19.98 29.44 -6.08
N ARG A 23 -19.29 30.54 -6.37
CA ARG A 23 -17.86 30.54 -6.74
C ARG A 23 -16.91 30.30 -5.57
N GLY A 24 -17.41 30.28 -4.34
CA GLY A 24 -16.67 29.93 -3.13
C GLY A 24 -16.60 28.42 -2.83
N THR A 25 -17.22 27.55 -3.62
CA THR A 25 -16.95 26.12 -3.58
C THR A 25 -15.64 25.86 -4.35
N THR A 26 -14.53 26.23 -3.75
CA THR A 26 -13.22 25.69 -4.14
C THR A 26 -13.36 24.18 -4.22
N ALA A 27 -12.97 23.60 -5.35
CA ALA A 27 -12.88 22.16 -5.50
C ALA A 27 -12.08 21.65 -4.28
N LYS A 28 -12.73 20.93 -3.35
CA LYS A 28 -12.09 20.39 -2.18
C LYS A 28 -10.91 19.55 -2.64
N THR A 29 -9.74 19.88 -2.17
CA THR A 29 -8.52 19.13 -2.43
C THR A 29 -8.65 17.75 -1.78
N GLN A 30 -7.97 16.73 -2.29
CA GLN A 30 -7.98 15.39 -1.71
C GLN A 30 -7.62 15.40 -0.21
N SER A 31 -6.77 16.32 0.22
CA SER A 31 -6.45 16.56 1.64
C SER A 31 -7.64 17.03 2.46
N ASP A 32 -8.54 17.85 1.89
CA ASP A 32 -9.73 18.34 2.60
C ASP A 32 -10.73 17.20 2.85
N HIS A 33 -10.89 16.30 1.88
CA HIS A 33 -11.72 15.09 2.04
C HIS A 33 -11.18 14.13 3.12
N ILE A 34 -9.86 13.96 3.18
CA ILE A 34 -9.23 13.14 4.23
C ILE A 34 -9.50 13.76 5.60
N MET A 35 -9.39 15.09 5.74
CA MET A 35 -9.64 15.79 6.99
C MET A 35 -11.10 15.67 7.42
N ASP A 36 -12.06 15.75 6.49
CA ASP A 36 -13.49 15.53 6.77
C ASP A 36 -13.72 14.11 7.34
N ILE A 37 -13.10 13.08 6.74
CA ILE A 37 -13.20 11.68 7.21
C ILE A 37 -12.61 11.55 8.62
N ILE A 38 -11.44 12.11 8.87
CA ILE A 38 -10.78 12.08 10.20
C ILE A 38 -11.70 12.73 11.26
N THR A 39 -12.31 13.87 10.94
CA THR A 39 -13.21 14.56 11.85
C THR A 39 -14.43 13.72 12.20
N LEU A 40 -15.04 13.05 11.22
CA LEU A 40 -16.17 12.14 11.43
C LEU A 40 -15.79 10.93 12.31
N VAL A 41 -14.62 10.36 12.08
CA VAL A 41 -14.10 9.24 12.88
C VAL A 41 -13.87 9.67 14.33
N GLN A 42 -13.31 10.87 14.56
CA GLN A 42 -13.10 11.42 15.90
C GLN A 42 -14.44 11.72 16.61
N ALA A 43 -15.45 12.23 15.90
CA ALA A 43 -16.79 12.43 16.44
C ALA A 43 -17.43 11.10 16.85
N ALA A 44 -17.36 10.07 16.00
CA ALA A 44 -17.88 8.74 16.32
C ALA A 44 -17.21 8.13 17.57
N LYS A 45 -15.92 8.39 17.75
CA LYS A 45 -15.19 7.97 18.96
C LYS A 45 -15.66 8.74 20.19
N ALA A 46 -15.88 10.06 20.10
CA ALA A 46 -16.36 10.88 21.21
C ALA A 46 -17.72 10.40 21.70
N GLU A 47 -18.57 9.91 20.80
CA GLU A 47 -19.88 9.31 21.12
C GLU A 47 -19.78 7.81 21.52
N GLN A 48 -18.58 7.26 21.68
CA GLN A 48 -18.32 5.85 22.04
C GLN A 48 -18.86 4.82 21.04
N LEU A 49 -19.12 5.21 19.79
CA LEU A 49 -19.58 4.32 18.72
C LEU A 49 -18.46 3.41 18.20
N ILE A 50 -17.20 3.83 18.35
CA ILE A 50 -16.01 3.09 17.95
C ILE A 50 -14.93 3.12 19.04
N HIS A 51 -14.08 2.10 19.07
CA HIS A 51 -12.98 1.99 20.02
C HIS A 51 -11.67 2.56 19.46
N ASN A 52 -10.68 2.77 20.34
CA ASN A 52 -9.37 3.36 19.97
C ASN A 52 -8.69 2.65 18.80
N ARG A 53 -8.80 1.32 18.70
CA ARG A 53 -8.16 0.54 17.64
C ARG A 53 -8.86 0.73 16.30
N GLU A 54 -10.17 0.81 16.29
CA GLU A 54 -11.00 1.03 15.11
C GLU A 54 -10.76 2.44 14.55
N GLU A 55 -10.75 3.45 15.42
CA GLU A 55 -10.36 4.81 15.05
C GLU A 55 -9.01 4.85 14.34
N LEU A 56 -7.97 4.22 14.93
CA LEU A 56 -6.63 4.21 14.38
C LEU A 56 -6.60 3.57 12.97
N ILE A 57 -7.27 2.44 12.79
CA ILE A 57 -7.35 1.75 11.49
C ILE A 57 -8.07 2.63 10.46
N MET A 58 -9.19 3.27 10.82
CA MET A 58 -9.95 4.14 9.92
C MET A 58 -9.12 5.35 9.47
N ILE A 59 -8.40 6.00 10.40
CA ILE A 59 -7.52 7.13 10.07
C ILE A 59 -6.38 6.68 9.15
N HIS A 60 -5.74 5.54 9.43
CA HIS A 60 -4.66 5.03 8.59
C HIS A 60 -5.17 4.60 7.21
N ALA A 61 -6.36 3.99 7.13
CA ALA A 61 -6.98 3.65 5.85
C ALA A 61 -7.29 4.91 5.02
N ALA A 62 -7.86 5.96 5.63
CA ALA A 62 -8.14 7.23 4.96
C ALA A 62 -6.86 7.91 4.43
N THR A 63 -5.73 7.74 5.11
CA THR A 63 -4.44 8.34 4.72
C THR A 63 -3.58 7.44 3.83
N LEU A 64 -4.00 6.20 3.56
CA LEU A 64 -3.20 5.23 2.81
C LEU A 64 -2.85 5.71 1.39
N SER A 65 -3.78 6.40 0.73
CA SER A 65 -3.58 6.98 -0.61
C SER A 65 -2.54 8.10 -0.65
N ALA A 66 -2.33 8.78 0.46
CA ALA A 66 -1.31 9.83 0.60
C ALA A 66 0.09 9.25 0.91
N ARG A 67 0.17 8.03 1.43
CA ARG A 67 1.44 7.38 1.75
C ARG A 67 2.04 6.71 0.52
N ARG A 68 3.36 6.87 0.36
CA ARG A 68 4.11 6.32 -0.76
C ARG A 68 4.75 4.98 -0.37
N VAL A 69 4.90 4.09 -1.36
CA VAL A 69 5.60 2.80 -1.23
C VAL A 69 6.98 3.01 -0.62
N LYS A 70 7.71 4.03 -1.04
CA LYS A 70 9.03 4.43 -0.50
C LYS A 70 9.08 4.56 1.03
N THR A 71 7.97 4.87 1.68
CA THR A 71 7.94 5.06 3.14
C THR A 71 7.68 3.78 3.93
N ALA A 72 7.38 2.68 3.25
CA ALA A 72 6.93 1.43 3.87
C ALA A 72 7.66 0.18 3.35
N HIS A 73 8.57 0.29 2.39
CA HIS A 73 9.32 -0.84 1.88
C HIS A 73 10.55 -1.14 2.75
N VAL A 74 11.00 -2.38 2.69
CA VAL A 74 12.31 -2.79 3.22
C VAL A 74 13.38 -2.31 2.23
N PRO A 75 14.35 -1.47 2.64
CA PRO A 75 15.38 -0.97 1.75
C PRO A 75 16.28 -2.10 1.25
N ARG A 76 16.84 -1.93 0.07
CA ARG A 76 17.62 -2.94 -0.67
C ARG A 76 18.67 -3.65 0.20
N GLU A 77 19.38 -2.87 1.03
CA GLU A 77 20.48 -3.36 1.86
C GLU A 77 20.00 -4.28 3.00
N ALA A 78 18.74 -4.17 3.37
CA ALA A 78 18.11 -4.98 4.42
C ALA A 78 17.33 -6.18 3.88
N VAL A 79 17.14 -6.28 2.56
CA VAL A 79 16.43 -7.39 1.94
C VAL A 79 17.25 -8.66 2.00
N ARG A 80 16.67 -9.72 2.58
CA ARG A 80 17.27 -11.06 2.58
C ARG A 80 16.73 -11.83 1.38
N VAL A 81 17.63 -12.53 0.69
CA VAL A 81 17.37 -13.19 -0.58
C VAL A 81 17.64 -14.70 -0.44
N PHE A 82 16.82 -15.53 -1.07
CA PHE A 82 17.13 -16.94 -1.29
C PHE A 82 18.10 -17.06 -2.47
N ASP A 83 19.18 -17.78 -2.29
CA ASP A 83 20.14 -18.09 -3.34
C ASP A 83 19.74 -19.40 -4.02
N ALA A 84 19.46 -19.34 -5.33
CA ALA A 84 19.05 -20.52 -6.09
C ALA A 84 20.16 -21.58 -6.25
N ARG A 85 21.41 -21.26 -5.94
CA ARG A 85 22.53 -22.22 -5.95
C ARG A 85 22.55 -23.11 -4.71
N LEU A 86 21.99 -22.63 -3.60
CA LEU A 86 21.97 -23.30 -2.32
C LEU A 86 20.81 -24.27 -2.19
N SER A 87 20.98 -25.27 -1.34
CA SER A 87 19.86 -26.13 -0.91
C SER A 87 18.85 -25.36 -0.07
N LEU A 88 17.66 -25.90 0.09
CA LEU A 88 16.62 -25.32 0.95
C LEU A 88 17.14 -25.13 2.40
N LEU A 89 17.83 -26.14 2.93
CA LEU A 89 18.36 -26.12 4.29
C LEU A 89 19.43 -25.04 4.48
N GLU A 90 20.35 -24.89 3.54
CA GLU A 90 21.37 -23.83 3.57
C GLU A 90 20.75 -22.45 3.52
N ASN A 91 19.75 -22.22 2.65
CA ASN A 91 19.02 -20.95 2.61
C ASN A 91 18.35 -20.64 3.95
N ILE A 92 17.60 -21.60 4.52
CA ILE A 92 16.91 -21.41 5.80
C ILE A 92 17.92 -21.13 6.93
N THR A 93 19.05 -21.84 6.95
CA THR A 93 20.10 -21.65 7.95
C THR A 93 20.71 -20.24 7.86
N THR A 94 20.98 -19.76 6.65
CA THR A 94 21.51 -18.42 6.39
C THR A 94 20.54 -17.32 6.80
N LEU A 95 19.25 -17.52 6.61
CA LEU A 95 18.20 -16.55 6.98
C LEU A 95 17.95 -16.47 8.49
N GLY A 96 18.34 -17.51 9.22
CA GLY A 96 18.20 -17.59 10.68
C GLY A 96 16.78 -17.95 11.15
N PRO A 97 16.54 -17.94 12.46
CA PRO A 97 15.33 -18.52 13.06
C PRO A 97 14.04 -17.73 12.82
N LYS A 98 14.15 -16.45 12.50
CA LYS A 98 12.99 -15.58 12.23
C LYS A 98 12.70 -15.51 10.74
N LEU A 99 11.86 -16.43 10.27
CA LEU A 99 11.46 -16.45 8.87
C LEU A 99 10.32 -15.46 8.58
N HIS A 100 10.44 -14.76 7.44
CA HIS A 100 9.35 -13.98 6.85
C HIS A 100 8.43 -14.88 6.02
N ARG A 101 7.29 -14.37 5.60
CA ARG A 101 6.31 -15.14 4.80
C ARG A 101 6.74 -15.36 3.35
N SER A 102 7.57 -14.46 2.82
CA SER A 102 8.08 -14.52 1.45
C SER A 102 9.48 -13.94 1.35
N TYR A 103 10.22 -14.40 0.37
CA TYR A 103 11.56 -13.93 0.06
C TYR A 103 11.75 -13.83 -1.46
N PRO A 104 12.45 -12.79 -1.94
CA PRO A 104 12.96 -12.79 -3.31
C PRO A 104 13.96 -13.94 -3.50
N VAL A 105 13.99 -14.48 -4.70
CA VAL A 105 14.92 -15.56 -5.10
C VAL A 105 15.82 -15.05 -6.22
N SER A 106 17.11 -15.23 -6.09
CA SER A 106 18.08 -14.83 -7.10
C SER A 106 19.01 -15.98 -7.49
N ARG A 107 19.69 -15.79 -8.60
CA ARG A 107 20.67 -16.77 -9.12
C ARG A 107 21.97 -16.78 -8.33
N ASP A 108 22.32 -15.69 -7.67
CA ASP A 108 23.64 -15.48 -7.05
C ASP A 108 23.57 -14.93 -5.60
N GLY A 109 22.37 -14.85 -5.03
CA GLY A 109 22.18 -14.30 -3.68
C GLY A 109 22.09 -12.76 -3.65
N THR A 110 22.08 -12.08 -4.80
CA THR A 110 21.95 -10.62 -4.91
C THR A 110 20.61 -10.21 -5.50
N LEU A 111 20.17 -8.98 -5.26
CA LEU A 111 18.96 -8.44 -5.85
C LEU A 111 19.10 -8.08 -7.35
N ASP A 112 20.30 -8.14 -7.90
CA ASP A 112 20.56 -7.82 -9.32
C ASP A 112 20.21 -8.97 -10.27
N GLN A 113 20.24 -10.20 -9.76
CA GLN A 113 20.01 -11.43 -10.54
C GLN A 113 18.75 -12.17 -10.08
N LEU A 114 17.67 -11.42 -9.86
CA LEU A 114 16.41 -12.00 -9.42
C LEU A 114 15.77 -12.90 -10.47
N THR A 115 15.22 -14.02 -10.01
CA THR A 115 14.45 -14.98 -10.81
C THR A 115 12.96 -14.93 -10.45
N GLY A 116 12.61 -14.43 -9.27
CA GLY A 116 11.25 -14.38 -8.79
C GLY A 116 11.19 -14.28 -7.28
N TYR A 117 10.15 -14.82 -6.68
CA TYR A 117 10.01 -14.89 -5.22
C TYR A 117 9.40 -16.21 -4.80
N ILE A 118 9.52 -16.54 -3.51
CA ILE A 118 8.99 -17.77 -2.92
C ILE A 118 8.14 -17.45 -1.69
N ARG A 119 7.10 -18.26 -1.47
CA ARG A 119 6.27 -18.23 -0.28
C ARG A 119 6.70 -19.34 0.68
N VAL A 120 7.17 -18.98 1.86
CA VAL A 120 7.73 -19.93 2.83
C VAL A 120 6.73 -21.02 3.23
N ARG A 121 5.43 -20.69 3.30
CA ARG A 121 4.39 -21.69 3.58
C ARG A 121 4.37 -22.80 2.51
N GLU A 122 4.52 -22.45 1.24
CA GLU A 122 4.48 -23.41 0.14
C GLU A 122 5.70 -24.36 0.19
N LEU A 123 6.87 -23.83 0.58
CA LEU A 123 8.06 -24.65 0.85
C LEU A 123 7.82 -25.73 1.90
N PHE A 124 7.22 -25.34 3.03
CA PHE A 124 6.93 -26.31 4.09
C PHE A 124 5.90 -27.35 3.65
N VAL A 125 4.86 -26.94 2.96
CA VAL A 125 3.84 -27.88 2.44
C VAL A 125 4.48 -28.86 1.46
N GLN A 126 5.25 -28.38 0.49
CA GLN A 126 5.92 -29.24 -0.48
C GLN A 126 6.91 -30.21 0.19
N ASN A 127 7.71 -29.74 1.14
CA ASN A 127 8.68 -30.58 1.84
C ASN A 127 7.99 -31.71 2.63
N LEU A 128 6.77 -31.50 3.14
CA LEU A 128 5.99 -32.51 3.83
C LEU A 128 5.27 -33.48 2.89
N THR A 129 4.76 -32.99 1.75
CA THR A 129 3.94 -33.80 0.82
C THR A 129 4.74 -34.44 -0.31
N SER A 130 5.84 -33.84 -0.72
CA SER A 130 6.67 -34.26 -1.85
C SER A 130 8.15 -33.90 -1.60
N PRO A 131 8.82 -34.57 -0.62
CA PRO A 131 10.19 -34.23 -0.21
C PRO A 131 11.25 -34.34 -1.33
N ALA A 132 10.96 -35.12 -2.38
CA ALA A 132 11.86 -35.28 -3.51
C ALA A 132 11.77 -34.17 -4.57
N SER A 133 10.80 -33.28 -4.48
CA SER A 133 10.61 -32.18 -5.44
C SER A 133 11.61 -31.05 -5.18
N ASP A 134 12.06 -30.41 -6.25
CA ASP A 134 12.94 -29.25 -6.11
C ASP A 134 12.12 -28.04 -5.60
N TRP A 135 12.59 -27.38 -4.56
CA TRP A 135 11.98 -26.18 -4.02
C TRP A 135 11.94 -25.03 -5.04
N ARG A 136 12.82 -25.05 -6.03
CA ARG A 136 12.89 -24.05 -7.10
C ARG A 136 11.65 -24.06 -8.01
N ASP A 137 10.93 -25.17 -8.09
CA ASP A 137 9.66 -25.30 -8.82
C ASP A 137 8.55 -24.42 -8.24
N LEU A 138 8.72 -23.94 -7.00
CA LEU A 138 7.80 -23.02 -6.33
C LEU A 138 8.10 -21.53 -6.58
N ILE A 139 9.15 -21.22 -7.37
CA ILE A 139 9.49 -19.83 -7.65
C ILE A 139 8.39 -19.21 -8.53
N ARG A 140 7.86 -18.10 -8.04
CA ARG A 140 6.81 -17.31 -8.69
C ARG A 140 7.38 -16.05 -9.33
N PRO A 141 6.79 -15.55 -10.41
CA PRO A 141 7.13 -14.24 -10.93
C PRO A 141 6.84 -13.16 -9.87
N VAL A 142 7.70 -12.17 -9.78
CA VAL A 142 7.55 -11.06 -8.83
C VAL A 142 6.93 -9.84 -9.53
N LEU A 143 6.08 -9.12 -8.82
CA LEU A 143 5.54 -7.84 -9.26
C LEU A 143 6.55 -6.72 -9.06
N HIS A 144 6.46 -5.70 -9.88
CA HIS A 144 7.22 -4.46 -9.76
C HIS A 144 6.29 -3.29 -9.47
N ILE A 145 6.73 -2.36 -8.63
CA ILE A 145 5.99 -1.15 -8.25
C ILE A 145 6.95 0.04 -8.14
N ASP A 146 6.55 1.19 -8.65
CA ASP A 146 7.31 2.44 -8.50
C ASP A 146 7.32 2.90 -7.03
N GLU A 147 8.46 3.33 -6.52
CA GLU A 147 8.63 3.85 -5.15
C GLU A 147 7.69 5.04 -4.85
N LYS A 148 7.28 5.79 -5.89
CA LYS A 148 6.37 6.93 -5.79
C LYS A 148 4.89 6.54 -5.81
N ALA A 149 4.56 5.28 -6.14
CA ALA A 149 3.19 4.80 -6.10
C ALA A 149 2.63 4.91 -4.69
N SER A 150 1.29 5.06 -4.58
CA SER A 150 0.64 5.06 -3.27
C SER A 150 0.49 3.64 -2.73
N LEU A 151 0.39 3.52 -1.40
CA LEU A 151 0.11 2.23 -0.77
C LEU A 151 -1.27 1.68 -1.15
N THR A 152 -2.23 2.55 -1.52
CA THR A 152 -3.52 2.12 -2.08
C THR A 152 -3.35 1.45 -3.44
N GLN A 153 -2.54 2.03 -4.34
CA GLN A 153 -2.24 1.41 -5.64
C GLN A 153 -1.56 0.06 -5.48
N LEU A 154 -0.59 -0.06 -4.56
CA LEU A 154 0.06 -1.33 -4.25
C LEU A 154 -0.93 -2.36 -3.71
N LEU A 155 -1.80 -1.97 -2.77
CA LEU A 155 -2.82 -2.87 -2.20
C LEU A 155 -3.76 -3.38 -3.29
N THR A 156 -4.24 -2.50 -4.17
CA THR A 156 -5.07 -2.87 -5.32
C THR A 156 -4.34 -3.86 -6.23
N LEU A 157 -3.07 -3.59 -6.56
CA LEU A 157 -2.25 -4.48 -7.39
C LEU A 157 -2.12 -5.88 -6.77
N PHE A 158 -1.85 -5.96 -5.45
CA PHE A 158 -1.76 -7.24 -4.74
C PHE A 158 -3.08 -8.02 -4.78
N LEU A 159 -4.21 -7.35 -4.59
CA LEU A 159 -5.54 -7.99 -4.60
C LEU A 159 -5.92 -8.46 -6.03
N GLU A 160 -5.71 -7.65 -7.05
CA GLU A 160 -6.02 -7.99 -8.44
C GLU A 160 -5.15 -9.14 -8.97
N LYS A 161 -3.86 -9.13 -8.64
CA LYS A 161 -2.91 -10.15 -9.07
C LYS A 161 -2.86 -11.38 -8.17
N GLN A 162 -3.54 -11.35 -7.01
CA GLN A 162 -3.50 -12.39 -5.97
C GLN A 162 -2.06 -12.68 -5.49
N GLU A 163 -1.24 -11.63 -5.45
CA GLU A 163 0.14 -11.69 -5.02
C GLU A 163 0.34 -10.96 -3.68
N ILE A 164 1.42 -11.26 -2.98
CA ILE A 164 1.67 -10.76 -1.63
C ILE A 164 2.98 -9.98 -1.49
N ALA A 165 3.72 -9.85 -2.58
CA ALA A 165 5.04 -9.25 -2.55
C ALA A 165 5.37 -8.57 -3.89
N ALA A 166 6.18 -7.51 -3.81
CA ALA A 166 6.65 -6.77 -4.98
C ALA A 166 8.07 -6.22 -4.74
N LEU A 167 8.81 -6.07 -5.82
CA LEU A 167 10.02 -5.26 -5.89
C LEU A 167 9.63 -3.79 -6.02
N VAL A 168 10.40 -2.94 -5.37
CA VAL A 168 10.24 -1.50 -5.44
C VAL A 168 11.32 -0.94 -6.34
N ASP A 169 10.91 -0.22 -7.38
CA ASP A 169 11.81 0.36 -8.36
C ASP A 169 11.81 1.89 -8.25
N ASP A 170 12.95 2.48 -8.52
CA ASP A 170 13.07 3.93 -8.71
C ASP A 170 12.68 4.33 -10.15
N PRO A 171 12.61 5.64 -10.48
CA PRO A 171 12.30 6.10 -11.83
C PRO A 171 13.29 5.68 -12.92
N GLN A 172 14.46 5.16 -12.55
CA GLN A 172 15.49 4.62 -13.43
C GLN A 172 15.39 3.10 -13.56
N ASN A 173 14.32 2.47 -13.04
CA ASN A 173 14.10 1.02 -12.96
C ASN A 173 15.20 0.28 -12.17
N GLN A 174 15.81 0.96 -11.19
CA GLN A 174 16.73 0.30 -10.26
C GLN A 174 15.95 -0.21 -9.04
N ILE A 175 16.20 -1.44 -8.64
CA ILE A 175 15.54 -2.03 -7.47
C ILE A 175 16.05 -1.32 -6.21
N THR A 176 15.16 -0.60 -5.52
CA THR A 176 15.40 0.11 -4.27
C THR A 176 15.00 -0.67 -3.04
N GLY A 177 14.19 -1.72 -3.19
CA GLY A 177 13.81 -2.56 -2.07
C GLY A 177 12.72 -3.58 -2.36
N TRP A 178 12.13 -4.07 -1.27
CA TRP A 178 11.12 -5.11 -1.23
C TRP A 178 9.95 -4.69 -0.38
N ILE A 179 8.72 -4.94 -0.82
CA ILE A 179 7.53 -4.65 -0.05
C ILE A 179 6.55 -5.82 -0.12
N THR A 180 5.89 -6.07 1.00
CA THR A 180 4.93 -7.17 1.13
C THR A 180 3.56 -6.67 1.58
N MET A 181 2.54 -7.51 1.45
CA MET A 181 1.20 -7.28 2.02
C MET A 181 1.28 -7.04 3.54
N ASP A 182 2.16 -7.77 4.24
CA ASP A 182 2.35 -7.60 5.69
C ASP A 182 2.83 -6.18 6.03
N ASP A 183 3.65 -5.55 5.20
CA ASP A 183 4.14 -4.19 5.43
C ASP A 183 3.00 -3.17 5.24
N VAL A 184 2.15 -3.36 4.24
CA VAL A 184 0.92 -2.56 4.09
C VAL A 184 0.00 -2.73 5.30
N MET A 185 -0.18 -3.96 5.78
CA MET A 185 -0.99 -4.24 6.98
C MET A 185 -0.40 -3.62 8.24
N LYS A 186 0.93 -3.62 8.42
CA LYS A 186 1.58 -2.91 9.53
C LYS A 186 1.27 -1.42 9.51
N VAL A 187 1.34 -0.79 8.33
CA VAL A 187 0.97 0.64 8.18
C VAL A 187 -0.48 0.89 8.56
N LEU A 188 -1.42 0.03 8.13
CA LEU A 188 -2.84 0.12 8.50
C LEU A 188 -3.05 -0.05 10.01
N MET A 189 -2.28 -0.91 10.66
CA MET A 189 -2.36 -1.15 12.11
C MET A 189 -1.57 -0.11 12.94
N GLY A 190 -0.95 0.88 12.31
CA GLY A 190 -0.16 1.90 12.98
C GLY A 190 1.21 1.44 13.46
N ALA A 191 1.68 0.29 13.04
CA ALA A 191 3.03 -0.16 13.31
C ALA A 191 4.03 0.50 12.34
N ARG A 192 5.26 0.74 12.81
CA ARG A 192 6.37 1.14 11.93
C ARG A 192 6.87 -0.08 11.16
N VAL A 193 7.12 0.09 9.88
CA VAL A 193 7.80 -0.89 9.01
C VAL A 193 9.30 -0.75 9.17
#